data_c492583d83ef799c7d36a1a2b2ee264f
#
_entry.id   c492583d83ef799c7d36a1a2b2ee264f
#
_cell.length_a   1.000
_cell.length_b   1.000
_cell.length_c   1.000
_cell.angle_alpha   90.00
_cell.angle_beta   90.00
_cell.angle_gamma   90.00
#
_symmetry.space_group_name_H-M   'P 1'
#
loop_
_entity.id
_entity.type
_entity.pdbx_description
1 polymer ?
#
loop_
_entity_poly.entity_id
_entity_poly.type
_entity_poly.pdbx_seq_one_letter_code
_entity_poly.pdbx_strand_id
1 'polypeptide(L)'
;SNNNISNNNSKIKYRNKIKNTESFEPDYSEPDMRIVFNQPINSGNQVAIIHNCTFWSDTITRLLNEISKDVYKPWHGDNHLIADDTLKWKDKTPTFKHIIDSLCRYFNMSVGATRLNYYENGEDWKPYHHDAAALKPEKAKTQNITVGLSLGLTREISFQHAEKRTTINFPLDDGVVYAFGNKINIDYRHGVPQLKEKRLSNEPRLSIIIWGYSRYF
;
A
#
# COMPACT_ATOMS: atom_id res chain seq x y z
N SER A 1 25.73 24.15 8.43
CA SER A 1 24.28 24.38 8.68
C SER A 1 23.43 24.54 7.42
N ASN A 2 23.78 23.85 6.31
CA ASN A 2 23.04 23.97 5.04
C ASN A 2 22.34 22.67 4.56
N ASN A 3 22.16 21.68 5.45
CA ASN A 3 21.62 20.38 5.03
C ASN A 3 20.11 20.16 5.27
N ASN A 4 19.40 21.16 5.81
CA ASN A 4 17.97 21.00 6.13
C ASN A 4 16.99 21.59 5.08
N ILE A 5 17.48 22.34 4.09
CA ILE A 5 16.59 23.00 3.10
C ILE A 5 16.26 22.08 1.92
N SER A 6 17.16 21.16 1.54
CA SER A 6 16.94 20.27 0.38
C SER A 6 15.90 19.17 0.63
N ASN A 7 15.80 18.67 1.88
CA ASN A 7 14.83 17.62 2.23
C ASN A 7 13.38 18.12 2.31
N ASN A 8 13.18 19.37 2.71
CA ASN A 8 11.83 19.95 2.77
C ASN A 8 11.25 20.24 1.39
N ASN A 9 12.08 20.67 0.44
CA ASN A 9 11.63 20.96 -0.92
C ASN A 9 11.21 19.71 -1.71
N SER A 10 11.88 18.57 -1.50
CA SER A 10 11.48 17.31 -2.15
C SER A 10 10.17 16.77 -1.58
N LYS A 11 9.98 16.84 -0.27
CA LYS A 11 8.71 16.43 0.39
C LYS A 11 7.54 17.29 -0.07
N ILE A 12 7.72 18.61 -0.16
CA ILE A 12 6.70 19.55 -0.65
C ILE A 12 6.35 19.23 -2.11
N LYS A 13 7.34 18.92 -2.94
CA LYS A 13 7.15 18.58 -4.35
C LYS A 13 6.33 17.30 -4.55
N TYR A 14 6.57 16.26 -3.75
CA TYR A 14 5.77 15.04 -3.78
C TYR A 14 4.36 15.28 -3.26
N ARG A 15 4.24 16.01 -2.19
CA ARG A 15 2.96 16.38 -1.60
C ARG A 15 2.03 17.07 -2.61
N ASN A 16 2.54 18.04 -3.34
CA ASN A 16 1.76 18.78 -4.34
C ASN A 16 1.37 17.94 -5.54
N LYS A 17 2.15 16.89 -5.88
CA LYS A 17 1.88 16.03 -7.04
C LYS A 17 0.76 15.02 -6.82
N ILE A 18 0.56 14.58 -5.58
CA ILE A 18 -0.38 13.50 -5.28
C ILE A 18 -1.59 13.97 -4.46
N LYS A 19 -1.42 15.05 -3.70
CA LYS A 19 -2.42 15.54 -2.73
C LYS A 19 -3.81 15.71 -3.34
N ASN A 20 -3.88 16.27 -4.52
CA ASN A 20 -5.13 16.58 -5.23
C ASN A 20 -5.27 15.77 -6.53
N THR A 21 -4.67 14.58 -6.57
CA THR A 21 -4.79 13.71 -7.75
C THR A 21 -6.26 13.35 -7.99
N GLU A 22 -6.72 13.57 -9.23
CA GLU A 22 -8.04 13.13 -9.65
C GLU A 22 -8.09 11.61 -9.76
N SER A 23 -9.25 11.05 -9.49
CA SER A 23 -9.54 9.67 -9.82
C SER A 23 -9.73 9.53 -11.31
N PHE A 24 -9.04 8.60 -11.94
CA PHE A 24 -9.16 8.27 -13.35
C PHE A 24 -9.56 6.82 -13.52
N GLU A 25 -10.32 6.54 -14.57
CA GLU A 25 -10.53 5.17 -15.00
C GLU A 25 -9.17 4.53 -15.34
N PRO A 26 -8.94 3.27 -14.94
CA PRO A 26 -7.70 2.59 -15.28
C PRO A 26 -7.47 2.50 -16.79
N ASP A 27 -6.27 2.83 -17.23
CA ASP A 27 -5.86 2.63 -18.62
C ASP A 27 -5.27 1.22 -18.77
N TYR A 28 -6.11 0.30 -19.25
CA TYR A 28 -5.74 -1.09 -19.47
C TYR A 28 -4.82 -1.29 -20.70
N SER A 29 -4.62 -0.26 -21.50
CA SER A 29 -3.74 -0.31 -22.67
C SER A 29 -2.27 0.00 -22.36
N GLU A 30 -1.94 0.40 -21.11
CA GLU A 30 -0.56 0.68 -20.73
C GLU A 30 0.31 -0.58 -20.88
N PRO A 31 1.31 -0.58 -21.80
CA PRO A 31 2.01 -1.80 -22.18
C PRO A 31 2.91 -2.37 -21.07
N ASP A 32 3.33 -1.53 -20.10
CA ASP A 32 4.20 -1.91 -19.01
C ASP A 32 3.44 -2.43 -17.78
N MET A 33 2.11 -2.44 -17.84
CA MET A 33 1.24 -2.90 -16.77
C MET A 33 0.17 -3.84 -17.29
N ARG A 34 0.01 -5.00 -16.63
CA ARG A 34 -1.06 -5.97 -16.89
C ARG A 34 -1.94 -6.06 -15.66
N ILE A 35 -3.23 -5.84 -15.82
CA ILE A 35 -4.20 -5.84 -14.73
C ILE A 35 -4.99 -7.13 -14.77
N VAL A 36 -5.05 -7.82 -13.63
CA VAL A 36 -5.84 -9.04 -13.43
C VAL A 36 -6.80 -8.85 -12.27
N PHE A 37 -8.00 -9.42 -12.39
CA PHE A 37 -9.04 -9.29 -11.38
C PHE A 37 -9.35 -10.63 -10.75
N ASN A 38 -9.51 -10.63 -9.42
CA ASN A 38 -9.96 -11.76 -8.61
C ASN A 38 -9.13 -13.04 -8.81
N GLN A 39 -7.86 -12.87 -9.10
CA GLN A 39 -6.87 -13.92 -9.22
C GLN A 39 -5.49 -13.41 -8.79
N PRO A 40 -4.59 -14.30 -8.32
CA PRO A 40 -3.25 -13.89 -7.97
C PRO A 40 -2.43 -13.53 -9.22
N ILE A 41 -1.41 -12.69 -9.03
CA ILE A 41 -0.43 -12.41 -10.08
C ILE A 41 0.52 -13.59 -10.28
N ASN A 42 1.01 -13.74 -11.51
CA ASN A 42 2.00 -14.75 -11.89
C ASN A 42 3.14 -14.17 -12.74
N SER A 43 3.28 -12.87 -12.75
CA SER A 43 4.32 -12.15 -13.50
C SER A 43 4.65 -10.82 -12.81
N GLY A 44 5.90 -10.37 -12.98
CA GLY A 44 6.39 -9.14 -12.38
C GLY A 44 5.72 -7.86 -12.89
N ASN A 45 5.12 -7.87 -14.09
CA ASN A 45 4.45 -6.72 -14.71
C ASN A 45 2.93 -6.66 -14.46
N GLN A 46 2.44 -7.47 -13.53
CA GLN A 46 1.01 -7.51 -13.21
C GLN A 46 0.67 -6.72 -11.96
N VAL A 47 -0.54 -6.17 -11.96
CA VAL A 47 -1.28 -5.67 -10.81
C VAL A 47 -2.54 -6.51 -10.66
N ALA A 48 -2.77 -7.11 -9.49
CA ALA A 48 -4.02 -7.78 -9.17
C ALA A 48 -4.90 -6.89 -8.31
N ILE A 49 -6.19 -6.89 -8.59
CA ILE A 49 -7.24 -6.30 -7.77
C ILE A 49 -8.24 -7.39 -7.42
N ILE A 50 -8.39 -7.68 -6.14
CA ILE A 50 -9.21 -8.79 -5.65
C ILE A 50 -10.29 -8.21 -4.73
N HIS A 51 -11.54 -8.36 -5.14
CA HIS A 51 -12.69 -7.82 -4.44
C HIS A 51 -13.24 -8.81 -3.41
N ASN A 52 -13.99 -8.28 -2.46
CA ASN A 52 -14.74 -9.07 -1.47
C ASN A 52 -13.88 -10.01 -0.61
N CYS A 53 -12.67 -9.58 -0.28
CA CYS A 53 -11.82 -10.30 0.66
C CYS A 53 -12.30 -10.04 2.09
N THR A 54 -13.36 -10.71 2.47
CA THR A 54 -13.98 -10.57 3.78
C THR A 54 -13.41 -11.61 4.72
N PHE A 55 -12.69 -11.17 5.75
CA PHE A 55 -12.23 -12.03 6.85
C PHE A 55 -13.29 -12.08 7.95
N TRP A 56 -13.76 -10.92 8.39
CA TRP A 56 -14.90 -10.73 9.30
C TRP A 56 -15.64 -9.45 8.91
N SER A 57 -16.88 -9.32 9.31
CA SER A 57 -17.68 -8.10 9.07
C SER A 57 -17.13 -6.87 9.80
N ASP A 58 -16.34 -7.08 10.86
CA ASP A 58 -15.78 -6.07 11.74
C ASP A 58 -14.24 -6.07 11.76
N THR A 59 -13.60 -6.48 10.67
CA THR A 59 -12.14 -6.68 10.62
C THR A 59 -11.35 -5.44 11.06
N ILE A 60 -11.70 -4.26 10.56
CA ILE A 60 -11.02 -3.02 10.97
C ILE A 60 -11.19 -2.73 12.46
N THR A 61 -12.38 -2.94 13.00
CA THR A 61 -12.65 -2.74 14.44
C THR A 61 -11.85 -3.70 15.30
N ARG A 62 -11.72 -4.97 14.88
CA ARG A 62 -10.88 -5.95 15.57
C ARG A 62 -9.42 -5.50 15.63
N LEU A 63 -8.86 -5.06 14.50
CA LEU A 63 -7.48 -4.59 14.44
C LEU A 63 -7.26 -3.34 15.29
N LEU A 64 -8.17 -2.36 15.23
CA LEU A 64 -8.10 -1.15 16.04
C LEU A 64 -8.17 -1.44 17.55
N ASN A 65 -8.91 -2.47 17.95
CA ASN A 65 -9.01 -2.87 19.36
C ASN A 65 -7.81 -3.73 19.81
N GLU A 66 -7.24 -4.54 18.93
CA GLU A 66 -6.11 -5.42 19.26
C GLU A 66 -4.77 -4.68 19.27
N ILE A 67 -4.64 -3.58 18.53
CA ILE A 67 -3.39 -2.84 18.37
C ILE A 67 -3.45 -1.57 19.20
N SER A 68 -2.57 -1.45 20.18
CA SER A 68 -2.45 -0.25 21.02
C SER A 68 -1.99 0.97 20.20
N LYS A 69 -2.54 2.15 20.51
CA LYS A 69 -2.23 3.39 19.78
C LYS A 69 -0.76 3.80 19.86
N ASP A 70 -0.04 3.43 20.90
CA ASP A 70 1.38 3.71 21.06
C ASP A 70 2.30 2.89 20.13
N VAL A 71 1.75 1.88 19.47
CA VAL A 71 2.47 1.10 18.43
C VAL A 71 2.73 1.95 17.17
N TYR A 72 1.81 2.86 16.86
CA TYR A 72 1.89 3.66 15.64
C TYR A 72 2.88 4.82 15.77
N LYS A 73 3.57 5.10 14.67
CA LYS A 73 4.49 6.23 14.54
C LYS A 73 4.32 6.93 13.19
N PRO A 74 4.62 8.23 13.07
CA PRO A 74 4.56 8.93 11.78
C PRO A 74 5.50 8.30 10.74
N TRP A 75 5.04 8.19 9.49
CA TRP A 75 5.84 7.75 8.37
C TRP A 75 6.41 8.97 7.64
N HIS A 76 7.72 9.20 7.77
CA HIS A 76 8.44 10.30 7.11
C HIS A 76 7.77 11.68 7.23
N GLY A 77 7.20 12.00 8.39
CA GLY A 77 6.45 13.22 8.66
C GLY A 77 4.98 12.93 9.00
N ASP A 78 4.10 13.89 8.79
CA ASP A 78 2.73 13.88 9.31
C ASP A 78 1.68 13.41 8.28
N ASN A 79 2.05 12.52 7.37
CA ASN A 79 1.16 12.13 6.28
C ASN A 79 0.20 11.00 6.66
N HIS A 80 0.66 10.04 7.44
CA HIS A 80 -0.09 8.93 8.02
C HIS A 80 0.78 8.21 9.05
N LEU A 81 0.20 7.26 9.77
CA LEU A 81 0.89 6.48 10.79
C LEU A 81 1.22 5.08 10.29
N ILE A 82 2.27 4.48 10.82
CA ILE A 82 2.64 3.10 10.52
C ILE A 82 2.91 2.30 11.78
N ALA A 83 2.71 0.99 11.69
CA ALA A 83 3.28 0.00 12.58
C ALA A 83 4.08 -1.00 11.73
N ASP A 84 5.36 -1.15 12.04
CA ASP A 84 6.28 -2.01 11.30
C ASP A 84 6.73 -3.22 12.15
N ASP A 85 7.73 -3.97 11.63
CA ASP A 85 8.23 -5.18 12.28
C ASP A 85 9.16 -4.92 13.47
N THR A 86 9.49 -3.67 13.79
CA THR A 86 10.42 -3.34 14.86
C THR A 86 9.82 -3.54 16.26
N LEU A 87 8.50 -3.59 16.37
CA LEU A 87 7.78 -3.78 17.63
C LEU A 87 7.07 -5.14 17.66
N LYS A 88 7.12 -5.81 18.81
CA LYS A 88 6.50 -7.14 19.01
C LYS A 88 4.98 -7.08 19.22
N TRP A 89 4.30 -6.16 18.55
CA TRP A 89 2.85 -6.02 18.65
C TRP A 89 2.09 -7.14 17.96
N LYS A 90 2.68 -7.76 16.95
CA LYS A 90 2.05 -8.82 16.13
C LYS A 90 1.71 -10.06 16.93
N ASP A 91 2.51 -10.38 17.94
CA ASP A 91 2.26 -11.55 18.81
C ASP A 91 0.96 -11.42 19.61
N LYS A 92 0.45 -10.19 19.75
CA LYS A 92 -0.78 -9.87 20.49
C LYS A 92 -1.97 -9.57 19.59
N THR A 93 -1.82 -9.80 18.28
CA THR A 93 -2.86 -9.48 17.28
C THR A 93 -3.19 -10.70 16.42
N PRO A 94 -4.01 -11.63 16.94
CA PRO A 94 -4.39 -12.84 16.21
C PRO A 94 -5.12 -12.55 14.90
N THR A 95 -5.91 -11.47 14.82
CA THR A 95 -6.57 -11.03 13.59
C THR A 95 -5.55 -10.70 12.50
N PHE A 96 -4.52 -9.93 12.82
CA PHE A 96 -3.44 -9.58 11.88
C PHE A 96 -2.74 -10.86 11.38
N LYS A 97 -2.37 -11.74 12.29
CA LYS A 97 -1.69 -13.00 11.95
C LYS A 97 -2.53 -13.87 11.01
N HIS A 98 -3.81 -14.01 11.27
CA HIS A 98 -4.71 -14.78 10.42
C HIS A 98 -4.80 -14.19 9.00
N ILE A 99 -4.86 -12.88 8.87
CA ILE A 99 -4.88 -12.18 7.58
C ILE A 99 -3.59 -12.45 6.81
N ILE A 100 -2.43 -12.28 7.46
CA ILE A 100 -1.13 -12.53 6.84
C ILE A 100 -1.03 -13.97 6.34
N ASP A 101 -1.36 -14.96 7.18
CA ASP A 101 -1.28 -16.38 6.81
C ASP A 101 -2.20 -16.68 5.61
N SER A 102 -3.39 -16.12 5.60
CA SER A 102 -4.37 -16.33 4.52
C SER A 102 -3.91 -15.74 3.19
N LEU A 103 -3.39 -14.51 3.21
CA LEU A 103 -2.89 -13.86 2.00
C LEU A 103 -1.62 -14.54 1.48
N CYS A 104 -0.74 -14.97 2.35
CA CYS A 104 0.46 -15.71 1.96
C CYS A 104 0.14 -17.04 1.27
N ARG A 105 -0.88 -17.75 1.74
CA ARG A 105 -1.36 -18.97 1.06
C ARG A 105 -1.92 -18.64 -0.32
N TYR A 106 -2.76 -17.63 -0.41
CA TYR A 106 -3.39 -17.26 -1.67
C TYR A 106 -2.36 -16.87 -2.75
N PHE A 107 -1.33 -16.11 -2.39
CA PHE A 107 -0.28 -15.67 -3.31
C PHE A 107 0.90 -16.65 -3.39
N ASN A 108 0.84 -17.80 -2.72
CA ASN A 108 1.93 -18.77 -2.64
C ASN A 108 3.27 -18.10 -2.31
N MET A 109 3.29 -17.30 -1.25
CA MET A 109 4.43 -16.47 -0.90
C MET A 109 4.96 -16.71 0.49
N SER A 110 6.25 -16.46 0.64
CA SER A 110 6.93 -16.37 1.93
C SER A 110 7.00 -14.90 2.36
N VAL A 111 6.75 -14.63 3.63
CA VAL A 111 6.84 -13.29 4.20
C VAL A 111 8.29 -12.86 4.34
N GLY A 112 8.62 -11.67 3.83
CA GLY A 112 9.89 -10.98 4.13
C GLY A 112 9.71 -9.92 5.20
N ALA A 113 8.71 -9.07 5.06
CA ALA A 113 8.35 -8.02 6.03
C ALA A 113 6.87 -7.68 5.91
N THR A 114 6.33 -7.05 6.95
CA THR A 114 4.96 -6.56 6.96
C THR A 114 4.91 -5.13 7.49
N ARG A 115 3.82 -4.44 7.19
CA ARG A 115 3.54 -3.11 7.73
C ARG A 115 2.05 -2.88 7.81
N LEU A 116 1.62 -2.21 8.86
CA LEU A 116 0.29 -1.66 8.97
C LEU A 116 0.38 -0.15 8.71
N ASN A 117 -0.44 0.37 7.81
CA ASN A 117 -0.61 1.80 7.60
C ASN A 117 -1.95 2.24 8.19
N TYR A 118 -1.93 3.31 8.97
CA TYR A 118 -3.11 3.88 9.60
C TYR A 118 -3.34 5.31 9.10
N TYR A 119 -4.46 5.50 8.44
CA TYR A 119 -4.96 6.79 7.97
C TYR A 119 -6.11 7.18 8.88
N GLU A 120 -5.94 8.20 9.70
CA GLU A 120 -6.96 8.58 10.69
C GLU A 120 -8.23 9.12 10.04
N ASN A 121 -8.07 9.76 8.88
CA ASN A 121 -9.16 10.34 8.12
C ASN A 121 -8.78 10.54 6.65
N GLY A 122 -9.65 11.18 5.86
CA GLY A 122 -9.44 11.42 4.45
C GLY A 122 -8.33 12.43 4.11
N GLU A 123 -7.83 13.19 5.09
CA GLU A 123 -6.71 14.11 4.90
C GLU A 123 -5.36 13.40 4.88
N ASP A 124 -5.23 12.27 5.56
CA ASP A 124 -4.01 11.49 5.56
C ASP A 124 -3.75 10.89 4.17
N TRP A 125 -2.50 10.78 3.79
CA TRP A 125 -2.09 10.42 2.45
C TRP A 125 -0.69 9.82 2.45
N LYS A 126 -0.33 9.11 1.38
CA LYS A 126 1.00 8.54 1.20
C LYS A 126 1.57 9.00 -0.14
N PRO A 127 2.76 9.66 -0.16
CA PRO A 127 3.36 10.15 -1.40
C PRO A 127 3.78 8.99 -2.32
N TYR A 128 3.96 9.30 -3.61
CA TYR A 128 4.55 8.37 -4.56
C TYR A 128 5.95 7.94 -4.12
N HIS A 129 6.16 6.64 -4.08
CA HIS A 129 7.44 6.01 -3.73
C HIS A 129 7.58 4.67 -4.44
N HIS A 130 8.82 4.17 -4.48
CA HIS A 130 9.10 2.77 -4.77
C HIS A 130 9.24 2.02 -3.44
N ASP A 131 8.86 0.75 -3.42
CA ASP A 131 9.25 -0.13 -2.32
C ASP A 131 10.75 -0.43 -2.41
N ALA A 132 11.36 -0.76 -1.27
CA ALA A 132 12.81 -0.88 -1.16
C ALA A 132 13.44 -1.86 -2.16
N ALA A 133 12.71 -2.91 -2.57
CA ALA A 133 13.20 -3.90 -3.52
C ALA A 133 13.50 -3.32 -4.91
N ALA A 134 12.88 -2.21 -5.31
CA ALA A 134 13.21 -1.52 -6.56
C ALA A 134 14.58 -0.81 -6.53
N LEU A 135 15.06 -0.46 -5.34
CA LEU A 135 16.24 0.38 -5.14
C LEU A 135 17.41 -0.38 -4.51
N LYS A 136 17.15 -1.52 -3.88
CA LYS A 136 18.12 -2.31 -3.11
C LYS A 136 18.19 -3.74 -3.65
N PRO A 137 19.29 -4.14 -4.33
CA PRO A 137 19.45 -5.49 -4.89
C PRO A 137 19.27 -6.61 -3.86
N GLU A 138 19.71 -6.39 -2.63
CA GLU A 138 19.56 -7.39 -1.55
C GLU A 138 18.09 -7.65 -1.19
N LYS A 139 17.26 -6.61 -1.23
CA LYS A 139 15.82 -6.76 -1.02
C LYS A 139 15.15 -7.45 -2.21
N ALA A 140 15.57 -7.15 -3.43
CA ALA A 140 15.04 -7.74 -4.64
C ALA A 140 15.17 -9.27 -4.68
N LYS A 141 16.20 -9.84 -4.06
CA LYS A 141 16.42 -11.29 -3.98
C LYS A 141 15.33 -12.03 -3.20
N THR A 142 14.68 -11.37 -2.26
CA THR A 142 13.68 -11.97 -1.36
C THR A 142 12.29 -11.35 -1.50
N GLN A 143 12.13 -10.36 -2.36
CA GLN A 143 10.88 -9.63 -2.54
C GLN A 143 10.61 -9.44 -4.03
N ASN A 144 9.69 -10.24 -4.57
CA ASN A 144 9.21 -10.11 -5.94
C ASN A 144 7.75 -9.68 -6.01
N ILE A 145 7.08 -9.55 -4.85
CA ILE A 145 5.67 -9.19 -4.75
C ILE A 145 5.43 -8.26 -3.56
N THR A 146 4.53 -7.30 -3.75
CA THR A 146 3.88 -6.52 -2.69
C THR A 146 2.41 -6.85 -2.68
N VAL A 147 1.85 -7.16 -1.52
CA VAL A 147 0.43 -7.42 -1.31
C VAL A 147 -0.12 -6.45 -0.29
N GLY A 148 -1.25 -5.85 -0.56
CA GLY A 148 -1.93 -4.93 0.37
C GLY A 148 -3.40 -5.29 0.54
N LEU A 149 -3.88 -5.28 1.78
CA LEU A 149 -5.30 -5.35 2.12
C LEU A 149 -5.76 -3.97 2.59
N SER A 150 -6.83 -3.45 2.00
CA SER A 150 -7.43 -2.18 2.38
C SER A 150 -8.69 -2.40 3.21
N LEU A 151 -8.80 -1.74 4.34
CA LEU A 151 -9.90 -1.85 5.29
C LEU A 151 -10.42 -0.47 5.70
N GLY A 152 -11.74 -0.34 5.81
CA GLY A 152 -12.40 0.90 6.24
C GLY A 152 -12.67 1.86 5.08
N LEU A 153 -12.37 3.13 5.29
CA LEU A 153 -12.66 4.18 4.31
C LEU A 153 -12.09 3.87 2.93
N THR A 154 -12.93 3.96 1.91
CA THR A 154 -12.50 3.80 0.51
C THR A 154 -11.47 4.86 0.15
N ARG A 155 -10.32 4.42 -0.31
CA ARG A 155 -9.23 5.27 -0.82
C ARG A 155 -8.74 4.69 -2.15
N GLU A 156 -7.96 5.46 -2.86
CA GLU A 156 -7.34 4.99 -4.09
C GLU A 156 -5.88 4.61 -3.85
N ILE A 157 -5.40 3.55 -4.51
CA ILE A 157 -3.99 3.39 -4.77
C ILE A 157 -3.68 3.95 -6.15
N SER A 158 -2.68 4.80 -6.22
CA SER A 158 -2.27 5.47 -7.45
C SER A 158 -0.89 4.98 -7.86
N PHE A 159 -0.79 4.53 -9.12
CA PHE A 159 0.48 4.16 -9.75
C PHE A 159 0.85 5.25 -10.75
N GLN A 160 2.05 5.80 -10.62
CA GLN A 160 2.61 6.75 -11.56
C GLN A 160 3.85 6.18 -12.23
N HIS A 161 3.84 6.08 -13.56
CA HIS A 161 5.02 5.64 -14.30
C HIS A 161 6.20 6.56 -13.98
N ALA A 162 7.35 5.98 -13.63
CA ALA A 162 8.51 6.74 -13.16
C ALA A 162 9.07 7.72 -14.21
N GLU A 163 9.00 7.35 -15.49
CA GLU A 163 9.51 8.16 -16.60
C GLU A 163 8.41 8.92 -17.33
N LYS A 164 7.37 8.22 -17.79
CA LYS A 164 6.28 8.79 -18.61
C LYS A 164 5.31 9.64 -17.81
N ARG A 165 5.24 9.42 -16.48
CA ARG A 165 4.32 10.08 -15.53
C ARG A 165 2.84 9.80 -15.78
N THR A 166 2.51 8.84 -16.60
CA THR A 166 1.16 8.30 -16.71
C THR A 166 0.69 7.83 -15.35
N THR A 167 -0.54 8.15 -14.98
CA THR A 167 -1.11 7.81 -13.67
C THR A 167 -2.31 6.91 -13.86
N ILE A 168 -2.34 5.80 -13.09
CA ILE A 168 -3.43 4.85 -13.04
C ILE A 168 -3.87 4.71 -11.61
N ASN A 169 -5.15 4.95 -11.32
CA ASN A 169 -5.72 4.87 -9.99
C ASN A 169 -6.71 3.72 -9.88
N PHE A 170 -6.63 2.97 -8.78
CA PHE A 170 -7.58 1.91 -8.46
C PHE A 170 -8.31 2.24 -7.17
N PRO A 171 -9.66 2.23 -7.15
CA PRO A 171 -10.42 2.37 -5.92
C PRO A 171 -10.21 1.14 -5.03
N LEU A 172 -9.96 1.37 -3.76
CA LEU A 172 -9.79 0.35 -2.74
C LEU A 172 -10.92 0.48 -1.72
N ASP A 173 -12.01 -0.22 -1.97
CA ASP A 173 -13.10 -0.34 -1.01
C ASP A 173 -12.70 -1.25 0.15
N ASP A 174 -13.47 -1.22 1.22
CA ASP A 174 -13.27 -2.11 2.36
C ASP A 174 -13.23 -3.58 1.91
N GLY A 175 -12.13 -4.26 2.24
CA GLY A 175 -11.91 -5.66 1.86
C GLY A 175 -11.33 -5.87 0.46
N VAL A 176 -10.81 -4.86 -0.20
CA VAL A 176 -10.07 -5.03 -1.46
C VAL A 176 -8.62 -5.37 -1.18
N VAL A 177 -8.14 -6.43 -1.79
CA VAL A 177 -6.72 -6.79 -1.84
C VAL A 177 -6.15 -6.36 -3.18
N TYR A 178 -4.99 -5.70 -3.14
CA TYR A 178 -4.19 -5.42 -4.33
C TYR A 178 -2.83 -6.09 -4.20
N ALA A 179 -2.25 -6.44 -5.33
CA ALA A 179 -0.89 -6.95 -5.37
C ALA A 179 -0.19 -6.48 -6.64
N PHE A 180 1.11 -6.31 -6.56
CA PHE A 180 1.91 -5.98 -7.75
C PHE A 180 3.28 -6.64 -7.69
N GLY A 181 3.79 -6.96 -8.87
CA GLY A 181 5.08 -7.61 -9.02
C GLY A 181 6.26 -6.65 -9.02
N ASN A 182 7.45 -7.22 -9.04
CA ASN A 182 8.71 -6.48 -8.99
C ASN A 182 8.92 -5.52 -10.16
N LYS A 183 8.46 -5.86 -11.37
CA LYS A 183 8.58 -4.96 -12.52
C LYS A 183 7.68 -3.73 -12.36
N ILE A 184 6.49 -3.88 -11.85
CA ILE A 184 5.61 -2.74 -11.52
C ILE A 184 6.26 -1.84 -10.47
N ASN A 185 6.86 -2.42 -9.44
CA ASN A 185 7.57 -1.63 -8.43
C ASN A 185 8.75 -0.83 -9.00
N ILE A 186 9.40 -1.35 -10.03
CA ILE A 186 10.51 -0.67 -10.71
C ILE A 186 10.00 0.42 -11.66
N ASP A 187 9.04 0.10 -12.51
CA ASP A 187 8.56 1.00 -13.57
C ASP A 187 7.63 2.10 -13.05
N TYR A 188 6.97 1.86 -11.91
CA TYR A 188 6.00 2.77 -11.31
C TYR A 188 6.36 3.13 -9.87
N ARG A 189 6.01 4.32 -9.48
CA ARG A 189 5.86 4.70 -8.07
C ARG A 189 4.39 4.54 -7.69
N HIS A 190 4.13 4.26 -6.44
CA HIS A 190 2.76 4.14 -5.94
C HIS A 190 2.56 4.98 -4.68
N GLY A 191 1.33 5.35 -4.45
CA GLY A 191 0.93 6.15 -3.29
C GLY A 191 -0.58 6.16 -3.10
N VAL A 192 -1.02 6.85 -2.06
CA VAL A 192 -2.43 7.03 -1.72
C VAL A 192 -2.71 8.53 -1.70
N PRO A 193 -3.42 9.07 -2.71
CA PRO A 193 -3.74 10.50 -2.76
C PRO A 193 -4.71 10.89 -1.66
N GLN A 194 -4.56 12.12 -1.17
CA GLN A 194 -5.51 12.72 -0.25
C GLN A 194 -6.89 12.83 -0.91
N LEU A 195 -7.94 12.59 -0.17
CA LEU A 195 -9.30 12.84 -0.67
C LEU A 195 -9.50 14.34 -0.92
N LYS A 196 -10.32 14.65 -1.94
CA LYS A 196 -10.75 16.03 -2.17
C LYS A 196 -11.58 16.53 -1.00
N GLU A 197 -11.53 17.82 -0.75
CA GLU A 197 -12.23 18.47 0.37
C GLU A 197 -13.71 18.06 0.48
N LYS A 198 -14.43 18.03 -0.65
CA LYS A 198 -15.83 17.60 -0.69
C LYS A 198 -16.10 16.14 -0.33
N ARG A 199 -15.03 15.31 -0.28
CA ARG A 199 -15.10 13.87 0.05
C ARG A 199 -14.34 13.54 1.32
N LEU A 200 -13.83 14.53 2.05
CA LEU A 200 -13.17 14.29 3.32
C LEU A 200 -14.11 13.60 4.28
N SER A 201 -13.60 12.62 4.99
CA SER A 201 -14.33 11.82 5.97
C SER A 201 -13.47 11.70 7.23
N ASN A 202 -14.13 11.58 8.38
CA ASN A 202 -13.47 11.27 9.66
C ASN A 202 -13.29 9.77 9.87
N GLU A 203 -13.72 8.94 8.93
CA GLU A 203 -13.56 7.50 9.02
C GLU A 203 -12.12 7.10 8.79
N PRO A 204 -11.60 6.14 9.58
CA PRO A 204 -10.23 5.64 9.40
C PRO A 204 -10.13 4.62 8.28
N ARG A 205 -8.91 4.47 7.78
CA ARG A 205 -8.50 3.37 6.91
C ARG A 205 -7.28 2.68 7.48
N LEU A 206 -7.30 1.36 7.51
CA LEU A 206 -6.12 0.54 7.73
C LEU A 206 -5.70 -0.15 6.43
N SER A 207 -4.41 -0.28 6.21
CA SER A 207 -3.84 -1.03 5.12
C SER A 207 -2.77 -1.97 5.66
N ILE A 208 -2.91 -3.25 5.38
CA ILE A 208 -1.92 -4.27 5.73
C ILE A 208 -1.08 -4.54 4.50
N ILE A 209 0.24 -4.35 4.61
CA ILE A 209 1.18 -4.58 3.52
C ILE A 209 2.07 -5.77 3.86
N ILE A 210 2.27 -6.64 2.88
CA ILE A 210 3.19 -7.77 2.93
C ILE A 210 4.18 -7.66 1.79
N TRP A 211 5.46 -7.66 2.10
CA TRP A 211 6.54 -7.82 1.15
C TRP A 211 7.11 -9.22 1.28
N GLY A 212 7.30 -9.89 0.17
CA GLY A 212 7.83 -11.23 0.21
C GLY A 212 8.12 -11.80 -1.17
N TYR A 213 8.24 -13.12 -1.20
CA TYR A 213 8.59 -13.85 -2.40
C TYR A 213 7.48 -14.85 -2.75
N SER A 214 6.81 -14.61 -3.88
CA SER A 214 5.81 -15.52 -4.43
C SER A 214 6.50 -16.53 -5.34
N ARG A 215 6.01 -17.78 -5.27
CA ARG A 215 6.46 -18.89 -6.12
C ARG A 215 5.63 -19.05 -7.38
N TYR A 216 4.69 -18.15 -7.62
CA TYR A 216 3.93 -18.13 -8.88
C TYR A 216 4.74 -17.58 -10.06
N PHE A 217 5.86 -16.91 -9.77
CA PHE A 217 6.75 -16.38 -10.80
C PHE A 217 8.19 -16.17 -10.32
#